data_20d4c5f9aae8b450af0b95e35ce6e7be
#
_entry.id   20d4c5f9aae8b450af0b95e35ce6e7be
#
_cell.length_a   1.000
_cell.length_b   1.000
_cell.length_c   1.000
_cell.angle_alpha   90.00
_cell.angle_beta   90.00
_cell.angle_gamma   90.00
#
_symmetry.space_group_name_H-M   'P 1'
#
loop_
_entity.id
_entity.type
_entity.pdbx_description
1 polymer ?
#
loop_
_entity_poly.entity_id
_entity_poly.type
_entity_poly.pdbx_seq_one_letter_code
_entity_poly.pdbx_strand_id
1 'polypeptide(L)'
;MHYALRSEKGKDNNIRRQQQELSEKVINSVKVSLGSESSVLLSGPSFAYATQRLSYHAQRVEWVNSKPEIQSKKRESQAYDAGRPFILDYSESDDFDVVVIEGSYHYLQQVDLLQKCKELMVDGGSLIILGEFLEDDSEKIHSALPNLSSLTQLSDRLGFELVSETDLTPDAIESVDVFKKILKQETAFPKDEDKALIFNLLDEAESEFSRGRRCYKLFRFIKVLKQAGDYELAHYGDIESFDHQEICELFEKSFETAFDHEIWRWKYELGNGKCVVARSEPSGPIVSHYGGAPRQINYFGKMDKAIQVCDVMVLPEVRLQYGKNSLFFKTAATFLEREIGNTVGHLLGFGFPNKKAMNIALRLGLYEKTDDFLECIFPIAETKSSVEYKLLDIDPKNPAHQSAVDRLWDSMSPAFENGIIGVRNWEYVKYRYFDHPRGISGEFKRLFLSDAHGDICAAFFLKEHDQCNLIMDIICPFKDITEYILKLCLLLNEVRLKIWITKGWSKTLEVAGIIENDLGIEIPSNYWNPGPSSEILYGAWWLTAGDMDFM
;
A
#
# COMPACT_ATOMS: atom_id res chain seq x y z
N MET A 1 -11.94 5.46 20.39
CA MET A 1 -12.52 5.63 21.75
C MET A 1 -12.54 7.10 22.07
N HIS A 2 -13.60 7.67 22.68
CA HIS A 2 -13.63 9.09 23.02
C HIS A 2 -13.16 9.23 24.47
N TYR A 3 -11.96 9.74 24.66
CA TYR A 3 -11.37 9.93 25.99
C TYR A 3 -11.91 11.22 26.63
N ALA A 4 -11.97 11.22 27.95
CA ALA A 4 -12.35 12.39 28.73
C ALA A 4 -11.10 13.12 29.22
N LEU A 5 -11.20 14.43 29.46
CA LEU A 5 -10.10 15.21 30.04
C LEU A 5 -10.08 15.08 31.56
N ARG A 6 -8.87 15.23 32.12
CA ARG A 6 -8.68 15.36 33.56
C ARG A 6 -9.33 16.62 34.07
N SER A 7 -10.15 16.52 35.12
CA SER A 7 -10.72 17.67 35.78
C SER A 7 -9.64 18.44 36.57
N GLU A 8 -9.45 19.74 36.31
CA GLU A 8 -8.50 20.59 37.06
C GLU A 8 -8.80 20.63 38.56
N LYS A 9 -9.98 20.21 39.02
CA LYS A 9 -10.42 20.24 40.41
C LYS A 9 -10.39 18.90 41.12
N GLY A 10 -9.49 18.01 40.76
CA GLY A 10 -9.19 16.71 41.40
C GLY A 10 -10.30 16.06 42.20
N LYS A 11 -10.81 14.91 41.82
CA LYS A 11 -11.74 13.98 42.47
C LYS A 11 -13.19 13.91 41.96
N ASP A 12 -13.54 14.55 40.87
CA ASP A 12 -14.88 14.34 40.30
C ASP A 12 -14.82 13.22 39.23
N ASN A 13 -15.28 12.00 39.58
CA ASN A 13 -15.36 10.85 38.68
C ASN A 13 -16.49 10.96 37.65
N ASN A 14 -16.94 12.17 37.30
CA ASN A 14 -18.03 12.40 36.38
C ASN A 14 -17.50 12.44 34.92
N ILE A 15 -17.54 11.30 34.25
CA ILE A 15 -17.16 11.16 32.84
C ILE A 15 -17.85 12.20 31.95
N ARG A 16 -19.13 12.51 32.17
CA ARG A 16 -19.86 13.49 31.35
C ARG A 16 -19.20 14.88 31.42
N ARG A 17 -18.75 15.28 32.59
CA ARG A 17 -18.06 16.55 32.77
C ARG A 17 -16.69 16.56 32.09
N GLN A 18 -15.94 15.48 32.24
CA GLN A 18 -14.65 15.31 31.58
C GLN A 18 -14.77 15.30 30.05
N GLN A 19 -15.81 14.65 29.50
CA GLN A 19 -16.12 14.68 28.06
C GLN A 19 -16.53 16.07 27.58
N GLN A 20 -17.25 16.83 28.41
CA GLN A 20 -17.56 18.26 28.13
C GLN A 20 -16.29 19.10 28.11
N GLU A 21 -15.36 18.89 29.02
CA GLU A 21 -14.06 19.59 29.05
C GLU A 21 -13.23 19.32 27.79
N LEU A 22 -13.23 18.07 27.28
CA LEU A 22 -12.62 17.75 25.98
C LEU A 22 -13.32 18.49 24.83
N SER A 23 -14.65 18.46 24.82
CA SER A 23 -15.43 19.20 23.82
C SER A 23 -15.16 20.71 23.88
N GLU A 24 -14.96 21.29 25.06
CA GLU A 24 -14.58 22.71 25.19
C GLU A 24 -13.18 23.00 24.64
N LYS A 25 -12.20 22.05 24.71
CA LYS A 25 -10.89 22.22 24.04
C LYS A 25 -11.06 22.26 22.53
N VAL A 26 -11.87 21.36 21.95
CA VAL A 26 -12.19 21.38 20.52
C VAL A 26 -12.88 22.68 20.15
N ILE A 27 -13.91 23.08 20.89
CA ILE A 27 -14.65 24.34 20.68
C ILE A 27 -13.69 25.56 20.72
N ASN A 28 -12.76 25.59 21.65
CA ASN A 28 -11.79 26.68 21.75
C ASN A 28 -10.83 26.69 20.55
N SER A 29 -10.41 25.54 20.06
CA SER A 29 -9.61 25.42 18.82
C SER A 29 -10.39 25.92 17.60
N VAL A 30 -11.69 25.63 17.52
CA VAL A 30 -12.59 26.14 16.47
C VAL A 30 -12.73 27.65 16.57
N LYS A 31 -13.01 28.19 17.76
CA LYS A 31 -13.23 29.62 17.99
C LYS A 31 -12.10 30.54 17.55
N VAL A 32 -10.86 30.06 17.61
CA VAL A 32 -9.68 30.81 17.11
C VAL A 32 -9.79 31.11 15.62
N SER A 33 -10.56 30.32 14.88
CA SER A 33 -10.71 30.37 13.42
C SER A 33 -12.04 30.99 12.97
N LEU A 34 -12.92 31.38 13.90
CA LEU A 34 -14.25 31.89 13.58
C LEU A 34 -14.29 33.40 13.41
N GLY A 35 -14.92 33.84 12.30
CA GLY A 35 -15.48 35.21 12.15
C GLY A 35 -17.00 35.20 12.39
N SER A 36 -17.64 36.36 12.27
CA SER A 36 -19.10 36.52 12.50
C SER A 36 -20.00 35.76 11.53
N GLU A 37 -19.49 35.43 10.35
CA GLU A 37 -20.23 34.76 9.26
C GLU A 37 -19.71 33.34 8.97
N SER A 38 -18.91 32.79 9.87
CA SER A 38 -18.23 31.49 9.63
C SER A 38 -19.17 30.30 9.65
N SER A 39 -18.81 29.30 8.87
CA SER A 39 -19.45 27.99 8.74
C SER A 39 -18.55 26.87 9.27
N VAL A 40 -19.14 25.92 10.00
CA VAL A 40 -18.42 24.82 10.67
C VAL A 40 -19.07 23.49 10.30
N LEU A 41 -18.25 22.53 9.85
CA LEU A 41 -18.64 21.14 9.65
C LEU A 41 -17.97 20.25 10.69
N LEU A 42 -18.75 19.45 11.42
CA LEU A 42 -18.27 18.48 12.41
C LEU A 42 -18.53 17.06 11.89
N SER A 43 -17.51 16.23 11.86
CA SER A 43 -17.63 14.82 11.49
C SER A 43 -17.07 13.91 12.59
N GLY A 44 -17.96 13.15 13.22
CA GLY A 44 -17.60 12.23 14.31
C GLY A 44 -18.76 11.95 15.26
N PRO A 45 -18.63 10.94 16.13
CA PRO A 45 -19.73 10.45 16.95
C PRO A 45 -20.10 11.35 18.14
N SER A 46 -19.21 12.21 18.59
CA SER A 46 -19.30 12.84 19.93
C SER A 46 -19.59 14.34 19.92
N PHE A 47 -19.94 14.92 18.79
CA PHE A 47 -20.04 16.38 18.65
C PHE A 47 -21.39 17.03 19.01
N ALA A 48 -22.34 16.29 19.56
CA ALA A 48 -23.65 16.86 19.93
C ALA A 48 -23.54 18.11 20.83
N TYR A 49 -22.69 18.07 21.85
CA TYR A 49 -22.44 19.21 22.73
C TYR A 49 -21.72 20.35 22.02
N ALA A 50 -20.67 20.02 21.23
CA ALA A 50 -19.93 21.01 20.47
C ALA A 50 -20.81 21.72 19.43
N THR A 51 -21.66 20.99 18.72
CA THR A 51 -22.62 21.54 17.75
C THR A 51 -23.51 22.59 18.41
N GLN A 52 -24.12 22.26 19.56
CA GLN A 52 -24.96 23.20 20.31
C GLN A 52 -24.18 24.43 20.75
N ARG A 53 -22.96 24.30 21.24
CA ARG A 53 -22.14 25.42 21.73
C ARG A 53 -21.64 26.30 20.59
N LEU A 54 -21.21 25.70 19.46
CA LEU A 54 -20.72 26.44 18.31
C LEU A 54 -21.81 27.20 17.57
N SER A 55 -23.07 26.75 17.60
CA SER A 55 -24.19 27.49 17.01
C SER A 55 -24.44 28.90 17.62
N TYR A 56 -23.85 29.21 18.76
CA TYR A 56 -23.86 30.57 19.33
C TYR A 56 -22.73 31.45 18.78
N HIS A 57 -21.77 30.89 18.02
CA HIS A 57 -20.54 31.57 17.60
C HIS A 57 -20.31 31.53 16.09
N ALA A 58 -21.00 30.67 15.35
CA ALA A 58 -20.92 30.54 13.92
C ALA A 58 -22.29 30.72 13.28
N GLN A 59 -22.31 31.23 12.05
CA GLN A 59 -23.55 31.41 11.29
C GLN A 59 -24.21 30.09 10.92
N ARG A 60 -23.37 29.09 10.60
CA ARG A 60 -23.82 27.75 10.19
C ARG A 60 -22.98 26.70 10.92
N VAL A 61 -23.62 25.72 11.52
CA VAL A 61 -22.94 24.56 12.12
C VAL A 61 -23.66 23.31 11.67
N GLU A 62 -22.95 22.45 10.98
CA GLU A 62 -23.45 21.14 10.54
C GLU A 62 -22.70 20.00 11.24
N TRP A 63 -23.43 18.94 11.52
CA TRP A 63 -22.88 17.75 12.16
C TRP A 63 -23.25 16.50 11.38
N VAL A 64 -22.25 15.88 10.76
CA VAL A 64 -22.38 14.60 10.05
C VAL A 64 -22.15 13.48 11.05
N ASN A 65 -23.26 12.91 11.53
CA ASN A 65 -23.26 11.77 12.44
C ASN A 65 -24.00 10.62 11.78
N SER A 66 -23.31 9.54 11.46
CA SER A 66 -24.02 8.32 11.14
C SER A 66 -24.44 7.63 12.43
N LYS A 67 -25.69 7.75 12.79
CA LYS A 67 -26.33 6.61 13.41
C LYS A 67 -26.62 5.64 12.26
N PRO A 68 -26.15 4.38 12.27
CA PRO A 68 -26.83 3.38 11.50
C PRO A 68 -28.27 3.41 12.02
N GLU A 69 -29.22 3.84 11.23
CA GLU A 69 -30.61 3.43 11.43
C GLU A 69 -30.55 1.91 11.45
N ILE A 70 -30.71 1.35 12.65
CA ILE A 70 -30.99 -0.07 12.84
C ILE A 70 -32.39 -0.24 12.26
N GLN A 71 -32.49 -0.26 10.95
CA GLN A 71 -33.64 -0.81 10.26
C GLN A 71 -33.57 -2.32 10.50
N SER A 72 -34.33 -2.74 11.52
CA SER A 72 -34.72 -4.11 11.74
C SER A 72 -35.46 -4.64 10.53
N LYS A 73 -34.76 -5.08 9.49
CA LYS A 73 -35.29 -6.01 8.49
C LYS A 73 -34.12 -6.72 7.77
N LYS A 74 -34.10 -8.05 8.04
CA LYS A 74 -33.42 -9.12 7.29
C LYS A 74 -31.91 -9.04 7.15
N ARG A 75 -31.26 -9.93 7.91
CA ARG A 75 -29.91 -10.45 7.67
C ARG A 75 -29.82 -10.99 6.24
N GLU A 76 -29.24 -10.22 5.36
CA GLU A 76 -28.47 -10.71 4.23
C GLU A 76 -27.07 -10.12 4.38
N SER A 77 -26.08 -10.99 4.30
CA SER A 77 -24.66 -10.76 4.55
C SER A 77 -24.08 -9.75 3.54
N GLN A 78 -24.21 -8.47 3.82
CA GLN A 78 -23.30 -7.47 3.31
C GLN A 78 -22.33 -7.16 4.44
N ALA A 79 -21.04 -7.43 4.21
CA ALA A 79 -19.97 -6.98 5.07
C ALA A 79 -20.15 -5.47 5.30
N TYR A 80 -20.43 -5.09 6.55
CA TYR A 80 -20.47 -3.70 6.95
C TYR A 80 -19.09 -3.10 6.64
N ASP A 81 -19.06 -2.10 5.80
CA ASP A 81 -17.90 -1.24 5.59
C ASP A 81 -17.78 -0.31 6.82
N ALA A 82 -17.41 -0.92 7.95
CA ALA A 82 -17.39 -0.28 9.27
C ALA A 82 -16.29 0.79 9.40
N GLY A 83 -15.54 1.06 8.31
CA GLY A 83 -14.39 1.95 8.30
C GLY A 83 -14.54 3.20 7.43
N ARG A 84 -15.64 3.37 6.67
CA ARG A 84 -15.77 4.53 5.78
C ARG A 84 -16.15 5.79 6.56
N PRO A 85 -15.34 6.87 6.48
CA PRO A 85 -15.67 8.14 7.14
C PRO A 85 -16.93 8.77 6.55
N PHE A 86 -17.84 9.24 7.39
CA PHE A 86 -19.13 9.81 6.95
C PHE A 86 -19.00 11.08 6.13
N ILE A 87 -17.96 11.83 6.37
CA ILE A 87 -17.66 13.05 5.59
C ILE A 87 -17.43 12.72 4.10
N LEU A 88 -17.01 11.50 3.76
CA LEU A 88 -16.83 11.09 2.36
C LEU A 88 -18.15 10.99 1.60
N ASP A 89 -19.24 10.74 2.30
CA ASP A 89 -20.58 10.67 1.71
C ASP A 89 -21.31 12.03 1.70
N TYR A 90 -20.67 13.08 2.23
CA TYR A 90 -21.23 14.43 2.21
C TYR A 90 -21.26 14.97 0.77
N SER A 91 -22.46 15.24 0.26
CA SER A 91 -22.69 15.54 -1.17
C SER A 91 -22.88 17.03 -1.48
N GLU A 92 -23.03 17.88 -0.48
CA GLU A 92 -23.20 19.30 -0.69
C GLU A 92 -21.83 19.95 -1.01
N SER A 93 -21.81 20.86 -1.98
CA SER A 93 -20.61 21.57 -2.42
C SER A 93 -20.46 22.90 -1.69
N ASP A 94 -20.52 22.86 -0.37
CA ASP A 94 -20.45 24.05 0.45
C ASP A 94 -19.05 24.27 1.01
N ASP A 95 -18.63 25.53 0.97
CA ASP A 95 -17.35 25.97 1.52
C ASP A 95 -17.45 26.21 3.03
N PHE A 96 -16.73 25.44 3.82
CA PHE A 96 -16.66 25.59 5.27
C PHE A 96 -15.39 26.33 5.68
N ASP A 97 -15.49 27.25 6.64
CA ASP A 97 -14.35 27.91 7.25
C ASP A 97 -13.60 26.97 8.21
N VAL A 98 -14.32 26.06 8.84
CA VAL A 98 -13.75 25.08 9.76
C VAL A 98 -14.35 23.69 9.53
N VAL A 99 -13.48 22.68 9.36
CA VAL A 99 -13.85 21.27 9.36
C VAL A 99 -13.22 20.60 10.57
N VAL A 100 -14.01 19.86 11.33
CA VAL A 100 -13.56 19.11 12.52
C VAL A 100 -13.80 17.62 12.32
N ILE A 101 -12.78 16.82 12.54
CA ILE A 101 -12.82 15.37 12.43
C ILE A 101 -12.46 14.74 13.77
N GLU A 102 -13.24 13.77 14.20
CA GLU A 102 -12.99 12.98 15.41
C GLU A 102 -13.04 11.49 15.14
N GLY A 103 -12.11 10.79 15.77
CA GLY A 103 -12.09 9.33 15.82
C GLY A 103 -11.08 8.68 14.90
N SER A 104 -10.46 7.63 15.37
CA SER A 104 -9.41 6.89 14.65
C SER A 104 -9.92 6.19 13.38
N TYR A 105 -11.20 5.80 13.33
CA TYR A 105 -11.77 5.16 12.15
C TYR A 105 -11.81 6.05 10.90
N HIS A 106 -11.76 7.38 11.04
CA HIS A 106 -11.64 8.31 9.93
C HIS A 106 -10.31 8.17 9.17
N TYR A 107 -9.29 7.62 9.80
CA TYR A 107 -7.95 7.54 9.24
C TYR A 107 -7.70 6.30 8.37
N LEU A 108 -8.65 5.38 8.30
CA LEU A 108 -8.55 4.20 7.43
C LEU A 108 -8.44 4.56 5.95
N GLN A 109 -8.91 5.75 5.55
CA GLN A 109 -8.84 6.31 4.20
C GLN A 109 -8.26 7.74 4.24
N GLN A 110 -7.07 7.89 4.78
CA GLN A 110 -6.47 9.21 5.08
C GLN A 110 -6.43 10.15 3.88
N VAL A 111 -6.00 9.65 2.72
CA VAL A 111 -5.88 10.47 1.51
C VAL A 111 -7.24 11.01 1.08
N ASP A 112 -8.21 10.12 0.95
CA ASP A 112 -9.56 10.49 0.51
C ASP A 112 -10.23 11.41 1.52
N LEU A 113 -10.01 11.16 2.82
CA LEU A 113 -10.52 11.99 3.90
C LEU A 113 -9.96 13.42 3.83
N LEU A 114 -8.65 13.57 3.77
CA LEU A 114 -8.02 14.91 3.71
C LEU A 114 -8.31 15.62 2.39
N GLN A 115 -8.40 14.89 1.28
CA GLN A 115 -8.80 15.44 0.00
C GLN A 115 -10.26 15.95 0.05
N LYS A 116 -11.16 15.17 0.64
CA LYS A 116 -12.56 15.59 0.84
C LYS A 116 -12.66 16.82 1.75
N CYS A 117 -11.90 16.87 2.84
CA CYS A 117 -11.82 18.06 3.69
C CYS A 117 -11.36 19.28 2.89
N LYS A 118 -10.35 19.10 2.04
CA LYS A 118 -9.84 20.17 1.19
C LYS A 118 -10.89 20.70 0.21
N GLU A 119 -11.70 19.81 -0.37
CA GLU A 119 -12.80 20.17 -1.27
C GLU A 119 -13.92 20.95 -0.56
N LEU A 120 -14.19 20.62 0.71
CA LEU A 120 -15.27 21.20 1.51
C LEU A 120 -14.87 22.50 2.21
N MET A 121 -13.61 22.93 2.12
CA MET A 121 -13.10 24.07 2.88
C MET A 121 -12.76 25.25 1.97
N VAL A 122 -13.03 26.45 2.46
CA VAL A 122 -12.50 27.68 1.87
C VAL A 122 -10.97 27.72 1.98
N ASP A 123 -10.32 28.46 1.10
CA ASP A 123 -8.89 28.73 1.21
C ASP A 123 -8.62 29.58 2.48
N GLY A 124 -7.61 29.21 3.25
CA GLY A 124 -7.35 29.76 4.58
C GLY A 124 -8.22 29.16 5.69
N GLY A 125 -9.13 28.25 5.38
CA GLY A 125 -9.95 27.54 6.36
C GLY A 125 -9.14 26.62 7.27
N SER A 126 -9.69 26.27 8.44
CA SER A 126 -9.03 25.45 9.46
C SER A 126 -9.56 24.02 9.48
N LEU A 127 -8.66 23.04 9.36
CA LEU A 127 -8.93 21.62 9.61
C LEU A 127 -8.48 21.25 11.03
N ILE A 128 -9.40 20.71 11.83
CA ILE A 128 -9.12 20.26 13.21
C ILE A 128 -9.31 18.75 13.26
N ILE A 129 -8.28 18.03 13.72
CA ILE A 129 -8.29 16.56 13.81
C ILE A 129 -8.04 16.16 15.25
N LEU A 130 -8.96 15.39 15.83
CA LEU A 130 -8.84 14.81 17.17
C LEU A 130 -8.84 13.28 17.05
N GLY A 131 -7.79 12.61 17.50
CA GLY A 131 -7.72 11.15 17.40
C GLY A 131 -6.53 10.48 18.04
N GLU A 132 -6.51 9.16 17.90
CA GLU A 132 -5.41 8.29 18.31
C GLU A 132 -4.45 8.09 17.14
N PHE A 133 -3.15 8.10 17.44
CA PHE A 133 -2.08 7.90 16.46
C PHE A 133 -1.01 6.97 17.02
N LEU A 134 -0.28 6.30 16.12
CA LEU A 134 0.95 5.61 16.47
C LEU A 134 2.11 6.61 16.47
N GLU A 135 2.98 6.52 17.47
CA GLU A 135 4.27 7.23 17.46
C GLU A 135 5.23 6.59 16.45
N ASP A 136 6.11 7.41 15.89
CA ASP A 136 6.95 7.04 14.73
C ASP A 136 7.93 5.88 15.01
N ASP A 137 8.43 5.79 16.25
CA ASP A 137 9.36 4.74 16.69
C ASP A 137 8.65 3.44 17.13
N SER A 138 7.32 3.38 17.04
CA SER A 138 6.60 2.17 17.41
C SER A 138 6.89 1.05 16.41
N GLU A 139 7.26 -0.15 16.89
CA GLU A 139 7.24 -1.36 16.08
C GLU A 139 5.92 -1.42 15.33
N LYS A 140 5.96 -1.58 14.02
CA LYS A 140 4.76 -1.60 13.17
C LYS A 140 3.89 -2.80 13.53
N ILE A 141 3.08 -2.61 14.54
CA ILE A 141 2.01 -3.53 14.89
C ILE A 141 0.98 -3.38 13.77
N HIS A 142 0.32 -4.46 13.38
CA HIS A 142 -0.84 -4.46 12.48
C HIS A 142 -1.99 -3.67 13.14
N SER A 143 -1.87 -2.36 13.16
CA SER A 143 -2.84 -1.45 13.74
C SER A 143 -3.51 -0.66 12.62
N ALA A 144 -4.82 -0.52 12.72
CA ALA A 144 -5.59 0.38 11.84
C ALA A 144 -5.36 1.87 12.17
N LEU A 145 -4.56 2.18 13.20
CA LEU A 145 -4.27 3.57 13.59
C LEU A 145 -3.24 4.18 12.66
N PRO A 146 -3.42 5.46 12.28
CA PRO A 146 -2.47 6.20 11.48
C PRO A 146 -1.20 6.50 12.27
N ASN A 147 -0.07 6.53 11.57
CA ASN A 147 1.19 7.00 12.12
C ASN A 147 1.24 8.54 12.06
N LEU A 148 1.84 9.14 13.07
CA LEU A 148 1.87 10.59 13.26
C LEU A 148 2.62 11.31 12.14
N SER A 149 3.79 10.81 11.75
CA SER A 149 4.59 11.42 10.68
C SER A 149 3.90 11.31 9.33
N SER A 150 3.19 10.22 9.08
CA SER A 150 2.40 10.06 7.84
C SER A 150 1.27 11.06 7.74
N LEU A 151 0.53 11.31 8.84
CA LEU A 151 -0.53 12.32 8.84
C LEU A 151 0.03 13.71 8.52
N THR A 152 1.11 14.12 9.19
CA THR A 152 1.71 15.43 8.98
C THR A 152 2.28 15.61 7.58
N GLN A 153 2.98 14.60 7.06
CA GLN A 153 3.51 14.64 5.70
C GLN A 153 2.40 14.69 4.64
N LEU A 154 1.35 13.89 4.83
CA LEU A 154 0.21 13.86 3.91
C LEU A 154 -0.55 15.18 3.93
N SER A 155 -0.78 15.75 5.12
CA SER A 155 -1.44 17.05 5.27
C SER A 155 -0.66 18.16 4.55
N ASP A 156 0.67 18.22 4.72
CA ASP A 156 1.53 19.19 4.03
C ASP A 156 1.44 19.07 2.50
N ARG A 157 1.46 17.84 1.97
CA ARG A 157 1.33 17.58 0.53
C ARG A 157 -0.01 18.00 -0.05
N LEU A 158 -1.08 17.80 0.71
CA LEU A 158 -2.41 18.21 0.30
C LEU A 158 -2.66 19.71 0.48
N GLY A 159 -1.67 20.45 0.96
CA GLY A 159 -1.74 21.89 1.15
C GLY A 159 -2.40 22.30 2.46
N PHE A 160 -2.15 21.53 3.52
CA PHE A 160 -2.51 21.87 4.88
C PHE A 160 -1.24 22.15 5.69
N GLU A 161 -1.12 23.35 6.24
CA GLU A 161 -0.02 23.74 7.12
C GLU A 161 -0.40 23.47 8.58
N LEU A 162 0.45 22.76 9.33
CA LEU A 162 0.25 22.51 10.76
C LEU A 162 0.49 23.79 11.55
N VAL A 163 -0.54 24.26 12.26
CA VAL A 163 -0.48 25.48 13.08
C VAL A 163 -0.31 25.18 14.56
N SER A 164 -0.96 24.14 15.05
CA SER A 164 -0.84 23.76 16.47
C SER A 164 -1.11 22.27 16.67
N GLU A 165 -0.43 21.73 17.66
CA GLU A 165 -0.59 20.39 18.18
C GLU A 165 -0.77 20.45 19.69
N THR A 166 -1.72 19.67 20.22
CA THR A 166 -1.95 19.52 21.65
C THR A 166 -1.95 18.05 22.00
N ASP A 167 -1.02 17.65 22.85
CA ASP A 167 -0.94 16.28 23.37
C ASP A 167 -1.98 16.10 24.50
N LEU A 168 -2.89 15.15 24.30
CA LEU A 168 -3.94 14.76 25.22
C LEU A 168 -3.73 13.31 25.73
N THR A 169 -2.56 12.72 25.47
CA THR A 169 -2.22 11.34 25.88
C THR A 169 -2.33 11.13 27.38
N PRO A 170 -1.85 12.06 28.25
CA PRO A 170 -2.00 11.90 29.70
C PRO A 170 -3.47 11.81 30.14
N ASP A 171 -4.33 12.63 29.51
CA ASP A 171 -5.78 12.62 29.79
C ASP A 171 -6.44 11.33 29.29
N ALA A 172 -5.98 10.79 28.16
CA ALA A 172 -6.46 9.52 27.62
C ALA A 172 -6.13 8.34 28.55
N ILE A 173 -4.93 8.28 29.10
CA ILE A 173 -4.50 7.25 30.07
C ILE A 173 -5.41 7.26 31.30
N GLU A 174 -5.62 8.44 31.89
CA GLU A 174 -6.49 8.58 33.06
C GLU A 174 -7.94 8.17 32.75
N SER A 175 -8.42 8.49 31.54
CA SER A 175 -9.75 8.10 31.08
C SER A 175 -9.92 6.60 30.96
N VAL A 176 -8.91 5.87 30.44
CA VAL A 176 -8.91 4.40 30.38
C VAL A 176 -9.10 3.79 31.76
N ASP A 177 -8.41 4.31 32.75
CA ASP A 177 -8.50 3.88 34.16
C ASP A 177 -9.92 4.08 34.72
N VAL A 178 -10.54 5.23 34.42
CA VAL A 178 -11.90 5.54 34.84
C VAL A 178 -12.90 4.60 34.15
N PHE A 179 -12.77 4.37 32.85
CA PHE A 179 -13.61 3.43 32.10
C PHE A 179 -13.53 2.01 32.66
N LYS A 180 -12.33 1.52 32.97
CA LYS A 180 -12.15 0.20 33.62
C LYS A 180 -12.88 0.10 34.96
N LYS A 181 -12.82 1.14 35.79
CA LYS A 181 -13.53 1.19 37.08
C LYS A 181 -15.04 1.12 36.89
N ILE A 182 -15.58 1.85 35.94
CA ILE A 182 -17.03 1.84 35.65
C ILE A 182 -17.46 0.48 35.10
N LEU A 183 -16.72 -0.09 34.15
CA LEU A 183 -17.02 -1.41 33.60
C LEU A 183 -17.00 -2.51 34.67
N LYS A 184 -16.13 -2.41 35.68
CA LYS A 184 -16.13 -3.34 36.82
C LYS A 184 -17.43 -3.28 37.62
N GLN A 185 -18.04 -2.11 37.76
CA GLN A 185 -19.28 -1.87 38.52
C GLN A 185 -20.55 -2.17 37.70
N GLU A 186 -20.42 -2.15 36.36
CA GLU A 186 -21.56 -2.37 35.47
C GLU A 186 -21.96 -3.85 35.44
N THR A 187 -23.20 -4.16 35.79
CA THR A 187 -23.76 -5.51 35.85
C THR A 187 -24.66 -5.84 34.66
N ALA A 188 -25.00 -4.86 33.84
CA ALA A 188 -25.98 -4.99 32.76
C ALA A 188 -25.37 -5.28 31.38
N PHE A 189 -24.25 -6.00 31.32
CA PHE A 189 -23.70 -6.45 30.03
C PHE A 189 -24.50 -7.63 29.47
N PRO A 190 -24.81 -7.59 28.14
CA PRO A 190 -25.57 -8.68 27.52
C PRO A 190 -24.84 -10.03 27.53
N LYS A 191 -23.50 -10.02 27.50
CA LYS A 191 -22.62 -11.19 27.54
C LYS A 191 -21.33 -10.88 28.29
N ASP A 192 -20.87 -11.83 29.09
CA ASP A 192 -19.56 -11.71 29.79
C ASP A 192 -18.37 -11.65 28.81
N GLU A 193 -18.50 -12.29 27.64
CA GLU A 193 -17.49 -12.25 26.56
C GLU A 193 -17.29 -10.84 26.00
N ASP A 194 -18.35 -10.05 25.81
CA ASP A 194 -18.29 -8.68 25.33
C ASP A 194 -17.58 -7.78 26.35
N LYS A 195 -17.84 -8.00 27.63
CA LYS A 195 -17.19 -7.28 28.74
C LYS A 195 -15.70 -7.58 28.79
N ALA A 196 -15.31 -8.84 28.64
CA ALA A 196 -13.92 -9.28 28.62
C ALA A 196 -13.16 -8.69 27.41
N LEU A 197 -13.80 -8.67 26.23
CA LEU A 197 -13.22 -8.08 25.03
C LEU A 197 -12.93 -6.58 25.22
N ILE A 198 -13.88 -5.83 25.80
CA ILE A 198 -13.68 -4.39 26.06
C ILE A 198 -12.56 -4.18 27.07
N PHE A 199 -12.45 -5.00 28.12
CA PHE A 199 -11.35 -4.91 29.07
C PHE A 199 -9.99 -5.13 28.40
N ASN A 200 -9.88 -6.14 27.53
CA ASN A 200 -8.64 -6.42 26.80
C ASN A 200 -8.25 -5.24 25.91
N LEU A 201 -9.20 -4.63 25.20
CA LEU A 201 -8.93 -3.43 24.37
C LEU A 201 -8.49 -2.23 25.21
N LEU A 202 -9.04 -2.05 26.41
CA LEU A 202 -8.64 -0.99 27.34
C LEU A 202 -7.25 -1.25 27.93
N ASP A 203 -6.93 -2.51 28.26
CA ASP A 203 -5.60 -2.89 28.77
C ASP A 203 -4.52 -2.71 27.70
N GLU A 204 -4.83 -3.08 26.47
CA GLU A 204 -3.94 -2.84 25.32
C GLU A 204 -3.71 -1.35 25.10
N ALA A 205 -4.77 -0.54 25.04
CA ALA A 205 -4.66 0.89 24.84
C ALA A 205 -3.82 1.57 25.96
N GLU A 206 -4.06 1.21 27.22
CA GLU A 206 -3.29 1.73 28.35
C GLU A 206 -1.81 1.36 28.27
N SER A 207 -1.52 0.09 27.90
CA SER A 207 -0.15 -0.40 27.71
C SER A 207 0.56 0.36 26.59
N GLU A 208 -0.11 0.57 25.45
CA GLU A 208 0.45 1.27 24.29
C GLU A 208 0.71 2.75 24.58
N PHE A 209 -0.23 3.45 25.25
CA PHE A 209 -0.04 4.82 25.69
C PHE A 209 1.10 4.95 26.71
N SER A 210 1.14 4.06 27.70
CA SER A 210 2.16 4.10 28.76
C SER A 210 3.56 3.80 28.25
N ARG A 211 3.69 3.05 27.14
CA ARG A 211 4.95 2.76 26.48
C ARG A 211 5.36 3.80 25.45
N GLY A 212 4.54 4.85 25.22
CA GLY A 212 4.78 5.86 24.21
C GLY A 212 4.66 5.36 22.77
N ARG A 213 3.95 4.25 22.54
CA ARG A 213 3.70 3.71 21.19
C ARG A 213 2.43 4.24 20.55
N ARG A 214 1.52 4.74 21.37
CA ARG A 214 0.26 5.36 20.96
C ARG A 214 0.12 6.70 21.64
N CYS A 215 -0.41 7.69 20.92
CA CYS A 215 -0.74 9.00 21.47
C CYS A 215 -2.18 9.41 21.12
N TYR A 216 -2.73 10.35 21.88
CA TYR A 216 -4.02 10.97 21.63
C TYR A 216 -3.83 12.47 21.49
N LYS A 217 -4.08 13.01 20.29
CA LYS A 217 -3.69 14.39 19.96
C LYS A 217 -4.82 15.17 19.30
N LEU A 218 -4.76 16.48 19.46
CA LEU A 218 -5.59 17.47 18.77
C LEU A 218 -4.68 18.31 17.87
N PHE A 219 -4.90 18.21 16.57
CA PHE A 219 -4.20 18.99 15.55
C PHE A 219 -5.09 20.09 15.00
N ARG A 220 -4.47 21.21 14.67
CA ARG A 220 -5.08 22.25 13.85
C ARG A 220 -4.17 22.57 12.67
N PHE A 221 -4.72 22.43 11.48
CA PHE A 221 -4.10 22.79 10.21
C PHE A 221 -4.85 23.96 9.59
N ILE A 222 -4.17 24.71 8.70
CA ILE A 222 -4.79 25.70 7.83
C ILE A 222 -4.64 25.25 6.38
N LYS A 223 -5.71 25.31 5.58
CA LYS A 223 -5.66 25.10 4.15
C LYS A 223 -4.92 26.26 3.50
N VAL A 224 -3.77 25.96 2.90
CA VAL A 224 -2.92 26.97 2.24
C VAL A 224 -3.44 27.21 0.83
N LEU A 225 -3.49 28.47 0.42
CA LEU A 225 -3.77 28.86 -0.95
C LEU A 225 -2.78 28.20 -1.91
N LYS A 226 -3.26 27.56 -2.98
CA LYS A 226 -2.38 27.09 -4.06
C LYS A 226 -1.61 28.29 -4.63
N GLN A 227 -0.28 28.21 -4.60
CA GLN A 227 0.54 29.18 -5.32
C GLN A 227 0.39 28.95 -6.83
N ALA A 228 0.30 30.02 -7.60
CA ALA A 228 0.30 29.95 -9.06
C ALA A 228 1.57 29.23 -9.53
N GLY A 229 1.42 28.07 -10.19
CA GLY A 229 2.53 27.22 -10.65
C GLY A 229 2.51 25.78 -10.10
N ASP A 230 1.55 25.41 -9.26
CA ASP A 230 1.37 24.02 -8.87
C ASP A 230 0.78 23.20 -10.03
N TYR A 231 1.41 22.05 -10.31
CA TYR A 231 0.88 21.11 -11.28
C TYR A 231 -0.42 20.49 -10.78
N GLU A 232 -1.37 20.29 -11.68
CA GLU A 232 -2.56 19.51 -11.36
C GLU A 232 -2.18 18.03 -11.26
N LEU A 233 -2.48 17.42 -10.10
CA LEU A 233 -2.34 16.00 -9.89
C LEU A 233 -3.70 15.32 -10.02
N ALA A 234 -3.73 14.24 -10.81
CA ALA A 234 -4.93 13.42 -10.97
C ALA A 234 -4.59 11.95 -10.71
N HIS A 235 -5.45 11.28 -9.96
CA HIS A 235 -5.34 9.84 -9.72
C HIS A 235 -6.42 9.10 -10.51
N TYR A 236 -6.00 8.08 -11.24
CA TYR A 236 -6.89 7.24 -12.03
C TYR A 236 -6.84 5.81 -11.55
N GLY A 237 -8.02 5.25 -11.26
CA GLY A 237 -8.15 3.82 -10.90
C GLY A 237 -7.96 2.90 -12.10
N ASP A 238 -8.26 3.37 -13.28
CA ASP A 238 -8.17 2.67 -14.55
C ASP A 238 -7.60 3.60 -15.64
N ILE A 239 -7.28 3.00 -16.79
CA ILE A 239 -6.62 3.67 -17.91
C ILE A 239 -7.62 4.45 -18.80
N GLU A 240 -8.92 4.24 -18.64
CA GLU A 240 -9.95 4.89 -19.48
C GLU A 240 -10.08 6.37 -19.17
N SER A 241 -9.49 6.83 -18.07
CA SER A 241 -9.62 8.19 -17.56
C SER A 241 -8.81 9.24 -18.32
N PHE A 242 -7.90 8.85 -19.26
CA PHE A 242 -7.10 9.79 -20.05
C PHE A 242 -6.75 9.22 -21.43
N ASP A 243 -6.34 10.14 -22.34
CA ASP A 243 -6.00 9.75 -23.70
C ASP A 243 -4.69 8.96 -23.75
N HIS A 244 -4.77 7.77 -24.30
CA HIS A 244 -3.66 6.87 -24.52
C HIS A 244 -2.51 7.50 -25.34
N GLN A 245 -2.83 8.39 -26.28
CA GLN A 245 -1.83 9.10 -27.09
C GLN A 245 -0.94 10.00 -26.23
N GLU A 246 -1.47 10.63 -25.18
CA GLU A 246 -0.68 11.48 -24.28
C GLU A 246 0.38 10.68 -23.51
N ILE A 247 0.05 9.42 -23.16
CA ILE A 247 1.01 8.53 -22.50
C ILE A 247 2.11 8.07 -23.46
N CYS A 248 1.78 7.78 -24.72
CA CYS A 248 2.78 7.44 -25.74
C CYS A 248 3.82 8.55 -25.87
N GLU A 249 3.39 9.80 -26.01
CA GLU A 249 4.28 10.95 -26.13
C GLU A 249 5.18 11.13 -24.91
N LEU A 250 4.61 11.00 -23.71
CA LEU A 250 5.35 11.08 -22.47
C LEU A 250 6.42 9.96 -22.38
N PHE A 251 6.04 8.73 -22.74
CA PHE A 251 6.91 7.55 -22.72
C PHE A 251 8.09 7.71 -23.66
N GLU A 252 7.84 8.04 -24.92
CA GLU A 252 8.86 8.18 -25.96
C GLU A 252 9.85 9.30 -25.63
N LYS A 253 9.38 10.44 -25.11
CA LYS A 253 10.24 11.54 -24.67
C LYS A 253 11.03 11.21 -23.39
N SER A 254 10.46 10.36 -22.50
CA SER A 254 11.09 10.03 -21.22
C SER A 254 12.17 8.97 -21.34
N PHE A 255 11.98 7.97 -22.22
CA PHE A 255 12.84 6.80 -22.37
C PHE A 255 13.61 6.75 -23.68
N GLU A 256 13.35 7.68 -24.62
CA GLU A 256 13.97 7.73 -25.95
C GLU A 256 13.81 6.40 -26.73
N THR A 257 12.70 5.72 -26.53
CA THR A 257 12.37 4.45 -27.18
C THR A 257 10.89 4.42 -27.58
N ALA A 258 10.57 3.64 -28.60
CA ALA A 258 9.21 3.52 -29.08
C ALA A 258 8.30 2.93 -27.99
N PHE A 259 7.08 3.45 -27.92
CA PHE A 259 6.06 2.95 -27.02
C PHE A 259 5.47 1.64 -27.54
N ASP A 260 5.40 0.63 -26.66
CA ASP A 260 4.77 -0.65 -26.98
C ASP A 260 3.32 -0.67 -26.43
N HIS A 261 2.36 -0.43 -27.32
CA HIS A 261 0.94 -0.39 -26.98
C HIS A 261 0.43 -1.72 -26.42
N GLU A 262 0.91 -2.86 -26.91
CA GLU A 262 0.43 -4.17 -26.49
C GLU A 262 0.95 -4.48 -25.06
N ILE A 263 2.18 -4.13 -24.74
CA ILE A 263 2.72 -4.24 -23.37
C ILE A 263 1.96 -3.31 -22.41
N TRP A 264 1.64 -2.10 -22.87
CA TRP A 264 0.84 -1.16 -22.08
C TRP A 264 -0.55 -1.73 -21.74
N ARG A 265 -1.27 -2.21 -22.77
CA ARG A 265 -2.59 -2.84 -22.59
C ARG A 265 -2.53 -4.05 -21.68
N TRP A 266 -1.51 -4.89 -21.86
CA TRP A 266 -1.28 -6.02 -20.98
C TRP A 266 -1.10 -5.62 -19.51
N LYS A 267 -0.32 -4.56 -19.20
CA LYS A 267 -0.12 -4.07 -17.85
C LYS A 267 -1.36 -3.41 -17.25
N TYR A 268 -1.98 -2.50 -17.98
CA TYR A 268 -2.96 -1.58 -17.42
C TYR A 268 -4.41 -2.00 -17.68
N GLU A 269 -4.72 -2.63 -18.80
CA GLU A 269 -6.07 -3.14 -19.05
C GLU A 269 -6.23 -4.55 -18.47
N LEU A 270 -5.46 -5.54 -18.95
CA LEU A 270 -5.56 -6.92 -18.48
C LEU A 270 -5.05 -7.10 -17.06
N GLY A 271 -3.97 -6.40 -16.69
CA GLY A 271 -3.35 -6.45 -15.36
C GLY A 271 -3.96 -5.52 -14.33
N ASN A 272 -5.00 -4.76 -14.66
CA ASN A 272 -5.67 -3.78 -13.78
C ASN A 272 -4.67 -2.76 -13.19
N GLY A 273 -3.71 -2.30 -13.99
CA GLY A 273 -2.71 -1.34 -13.58
C GLY A 273 -3.34 -0.03 -13.07
N LYS A 274 -2.64 0.62 -12.15
CA LYS A 274 -3.03 1.89 -11.54
C LYS A 274 -1.98 2.94 -11.85
N CYS A 275 -2.38 4.22 -11.93
CA CYS A 275 -1.41 5.29 -12.08
C CYS A 275 -1.88 6.62 -11.50
N VAL A 276 -0.91 7.50 -11.28
CA VAL A 276 -1.10 8.93 -11.02
C VAL A 276 -0.38 9.69 -12.12
N VAL A 277 -1.07 10.64 -12.71
CA VAL A 277 -0.48 11.55 -13.70
C VAL A 277 -0.49 12.98 -13.19
N ALA A 278 0.44 13.79 -13.69
CA ALA A 278 0.40 15.23 -13.50
C ALA A 278 0.38 15.94 -14.86
N ARG A 279 -0.43 16.98 -14.97
CA ARG A 279 -0.53 17.85 -16.13
C ARG A 279 0.22 19.16 -15.90
N SER A 280 0.68 19.78 -16.96
CA SER A 280 1.35 21.09 -16.88
C SER A 280 0.39 22.19 -16.39
N GLU A 281 -0.89 22.07 -16.75
CA GLU A 281 -1.99 22.96 -16.39
C GLU A 281 -3.32 22.19 -16.54
N PRO A 282 -4.46 22.70 -16.04
CA PRO A 282 -5.77 22.10 -16.28
C PRO A 282 -6.00 21.85 -17.77
N SER A 283 -6.28 20.61 -18.15
CA SER A 283 -6.42 20.16 -19.55
C SER A 283 -5.15 20.28 -20.42
N GLY A 284 -4.00 20.59 -19.83
CA GLY A 284 -2.70 20.58 -20.51
C GLY A 284 -2.14 19.16 -20.69
N PRO A 285 -1.01 19.02 -21.39
CA PRO A 285 -0.39 17.72 -21.62
C PRO A 285 0.08 17.07 -20.32
N ILE A 286 0.08 15.73 -20.30
CA ILE A 286 0.65 14.94 -19.21
C ILE A 286 2.18 15.12 -19.21
N VAL A 287 2.73 15.54 -18.08
CA VAL A 287 4.18 15.81 -17.91
C VAL A 287 4.85 14.85 -16.92
N SER A 288 4.07 14.08 -16.17
CA SER A 288 4.58 13.04 -15.26
C SER A 288 3.57 11.90 -15.14
N HIS A 289 4.10 10.68 -14.96
CA HIS A 289 3.34 9.47 -14.74
C HIS A 289 4.07 8.59 -13.72
N TYR A 290 3.31 8.03 -12.80
CA TYR A 290 3.80 7.03 -11.85
C TYR A 290 2.77 5.90 -11.79
N GLY A 291 3.18 4.73 -12.28
CA GLY A 291 2.28 3.61 -12.43
C GLY A 291 2.67 2.39 -11.61
N GLY A 292 1.76 1.45 -11.53
CA GLY A 292 1.98 0.16 -10.89
C GLY A 292 0.99 -0.90 -11.33
N ALA A 293 1.47 -2.14 -11.36
CA ALA A 293 0.70 -3.33 -11.69
C ALA A 293 0.42 -4.16 -10.43
N PRO A 294 -0.85 -4.43 -10.08
CA PRO A 294 -1.22 -5.27 -8.94
C PRO A 294 -0.65 -6.68 -9.04
N ARG A 295 -0.27 -7.26 -7.91
CA ARG A 295 0.22 -8.64 -7.78
C ARG A 295 -0.40 -9.30 -6.57
N GLN A 296 -0.91 -10.51 -6.73
CA GLN A 296 -1.20 -11.37 -5.60
C GLN A 296 0.10 -11.98 -5.08
N ILE A 297 0.25 -12.02 -3.77
CA ILE A 297 1.46 -12.51 -3.11
C ILE A 297 1.12 -13.49 -1.99
N ASN A 298 2.04 -14.42 -1.74
CA ASN A 298 2.14 -15.10 -0.46
C ASN A 298 3.11 -14.30 0.41
N TYR A 299 2.58 -13.61 1.41
CA TYR A 299 3.29 -12.80 2.39
C TYR A 299 3.44 -13.57 3.68
N PHE A 300 4.60 -14.16 3.93
CA PHE A 300 4.87 -14.97 5.14
C PHE A 300 3.78 -16.02 5.41
N GLY A 301 3.42 -16.80 4.41
CA GLY A 301 2.41 -17.84 4.50
C GLY A 301 0.95 -17.36 4.40
N LYS A 302 0.71 -16.06 4.22
CA LYS A 302 -0.62 -15.48 4.09
C LYS A 302 -0.82 -14.84 2.72
N MET A 303 -2.00 -15.05 2.15
CA MET A 303 -2.37 -14.38 0.89
C MET A 303 -2.63 -12.90 1.12
N ASP A 304 -1.99 -12.05 0.30
CA ASP A 304 -2.14 -10.61 0.32
C ASP A 304 -1.90 -10.02 -1.09
N LYS A 305 -1.89 -8.70 -1.22
CA LYS A 305 -1.66 -7.97 -2.46
C LYS A 305 -0.48 -7.03 -2.32
N ALA A 306 0.36 -7.00 -3.35
CA ALA A 306 1.40 -6.00 -3.55
C ALA A 306 1.17 -5.26 -4.87
N ILE A 307 1.84 -4.14 -5.06
CA ILE A 307 1.85 -3.43 -6.33
C ILE A 307 3.28 -3.28 -6.84
N GLN A 308 3.52 -3.73 -8.07
CA GLN A 308 4.80 -3.55 -8.73
C GLN A 308 4.83 -2.17 -9.37
N VAL A 309 5.71 -1.30 -8.91
CA VAL A 309 5.91 0.02 -9.51
C VAL A 309 6.56 -0.12 -10.89
N CYS A 310 5.96 0.52 -11.87
CA CYS A 310 6.41 0.52 -13.27
C CYS A 310 6.11 1.87 -13.94
N ASP A 311 6.72 2.09 -15.11
CA ASP A 311 6.48 3.24 -15.98
C ASP A 311 6.53 4.59 -15.25
N VAL A 312 7.60 4.79 -14.46
CA VAL A 312 7.83 6.04 -13.74
C VAL A 312 8.47 7.05 -14.69
N MET A 313 7.73 8.08 -15.07
CA MET A 313 8.09 9.03 -16.10
C MET A 313 7.93 10.47 -15.62
N VAL A 314 8.87 11.33 -16.00
CA VAL A 314 8.78 12.79 -15.88
C VAL A 314 9.44 13.36 -17.12
N LEU A 315 8.79 14.28 -17.81
CA LEU A 315 9.36 14.94 -18.99
C LEU A 315 10.71 15.57 -18.66
N PRO A 316 11.73 15.43 -19.54
CA PRO A 316 13.06 15.99 -19.31
C PRO A 316 13.05 17.47 -18.95
N GLU A 317 12.19 18.24 -19.60
CA GLU A 317 12.09 19.70 -19.46
C GLU A 317 11.65 20.15 -18.06
N VAL A 318 10.86 19.30 -17.37
CA VAL A 318 10.34 19.59 -16.01
C VAL A 318 11.09 18.88 -14.90
N ARG A 319 12.16 18.13 -15.20
CA ARG A 319 13.01 17.44 -14.21
C ARG A 319 13.88 18.38 -13.36
N LEU A 320 13.89 19.66 -13.65
CA LEU A 320 14.78 20.66 -13.02
C LEU A 320 14.38 21.03 -11.59
N GLN A 321 13.22 20.61 -11.12
CA GLN A 321 12.80 20.80 -9.74
C GLN A 321 13.37 19.70 -8.85
N TYR A 322 13.92 20.09 -7.69
CA TYR A 322 14.56 19.18 -6.75
C TYR A 322 13.82 19.09 -5.42
N GLY A 323 14.06 17.98 -4.70
CA GLY A 323 13.50 17.76 -3.37
C GLY A 323 12.01 17.42 -3.40
N LYS A 324 11.34 17.65 -2.27
CA LYS A 324 9.92 17.33 -2.08
C LYS A 324 8.96 18.20 -2.91
N ASN A 325 9.42 19.31 -3.43
CA ASN A 325 8.65 20.16 -4.35
C ASN A 325 8.72 19.69 -5.80
N SER A 326 9.58 18.71 -6.11
CA SER A 326 9.69 18.18 -7.46
C SER A 326 8.41 17.47 -7.90
N LEU A 327 8.11 17.56 -9.20
CA LEU A 327 6.99 16.88 -9.80
C LEU A 327 7.06 15.34 -9.61
N PHE A 328 8.27 14.78 -9.73
CA PHE A 328 8.51 13.36 -9.44
C PHE A 328 8.06 12.99 -8.02
N PHE A 329 8.47 13.77 -7.01
CA PHE A 329 8.08 13.48 -5.63
C PHE A 329 6.56 13.57 -5.43
N LYS A 330 5.92 14.62 -5.93
CA LYS A 330 4.46 14.81 -5.81
C LYS A 330 3.69 13.66 -6.45
N THR A 331 4.08 13.25 -7.66
CA THR A 331 3.40 12.15 -8.38
C THR A 331 3.61 10.81 -7.68
N ALA A 332 4.86 10.49 -7.31
CA ALA A 332 5.20 9.26 -6.61
C ALA A 332 4.50 9.16 -5.25
N ALA A 333 4.57 10.22 -4.46
CA ALA A 333 3.99 10.25 -3.15
C ALA A 333 2.46 10.08 -3.18
N THR A 334 1.79 10.76 -4.13
CA THR A 334 0.34 10.61 -4.32
C THR A 334 -0.02 9.16 -4.67
N PHE A 335 0.74 8.52 -5.56
CA PHE A 335 0.53 7.11 -5.90
C PHE A 335 0.70 6.20 -4.68
N LEU A 336 1.81 6.36 -3.95
CA LEU A 336 2.11 5.52 -2.78
C LEU A 336 1.02 5.65 -1.71
N GLU A 337 0.51 6.85 -1.49
CA GLU A 337 -0.53 7.12 -0.50
C GLU A 337 -1.89 6.51 -0.88
N ARG A 338 -2.20 6.48 -2.16
CA ARG A 338 -3.49 5.96 -2.63
C ARG A 338 -3.50 4.44 -2.82
N GLU A 339 -2.36 3.84 -3.14
CA GLU A 339 -2.30 2.43 -3.52
C GLU A 339 -1.71 1.52 -2.45
N ILE A 340 -0.88 2.04 -1.52
CA ILE A 340 -0.07 1.21 -0.62
C ILE A 340 -0.38 1.48 0.85
N GLY A 341 -0.48 0.41 1.61
CA GLY A 341 -0.70 0.40 3.06
C GLY A 341 -1.86 -0.51 3.46
N ASN A 342 -1.98 -0.81 4.76
CA ASN A 342 -3.02 -1.74 5.27
C ASN A 342 -4.45 -1.24 5.07
N THR A 343 -4.63 0.04 4.75
CA THR A 343 -5.95 0.68 4.61
C THR A 343 -6.36 0.93 3.17
N VAL A 344 -5.51 0.54 2.22
CA VAL A 344 -5.74 0.69 0.78
C VAL A 344 -5.60 -0.66 0.06
N GLY A 345 -5.54 -0.65 -1.27
CA GLY A 345 -5.62 -1.86 -2.08
C GLY A 345 -4.46 -2.84 -1.95
N HIS A 346 -3.27 -2.37 -1.55
CA HIS A 346 -2.03 -3.15 -1.56
C HIS A 346 -1.25 -2.98 -0.25
N LEU A 347 -0.77 -4.10 0.31
CA LEU A 347 0.01 -4.12 1.55
C LEU A 347 1.34 -3.35 1.40
N LEU A 348 2.01 -3.54 0.27
CA LEU A 348 3.31 -2.94 -0.02
C LEU A 348 3.54 -2.78 -1.52
N GLY A 349 4.53 -1.94 -1.87
CA GLY A 349 5.03 -1.80 -3.22
C GLY A 349 6.44 -2.38 -3.38
N PHE A 350 6.78 -2.80 -4.58
CA PHE A 350 8.11 -3.22 -4.98
C PHE A 350 8.38 -2.84 -6.43
N GLY A 351 9.60 -2.98 -6.90
CA GLY A 351 9.92 -2.68 -8.30
C GLY A 351 11.39 -2.94 -8.63
N PHE A 352 11.76 -2.59 -9.86
CA PHE A 352 13.10 -2.79 -10.39
C PHE A 352 13.66 -1.47 -10.96
N PRO A 353 13.87 -0.45 -10.11
CA PRO A 353 14.39 0.82 -10.55
C PRO A 353 15.83 0.68 -11.01
N ASN A 354 16.23 1.46 -12.02
CA ASN A 354 17.65 1.61 -12.29
C ASN A 354 18.34 2.39 -11.16
N LYS A 355 19.65 2.29 -11.06
CA LYS A 355 20.46 2.89 -9.98
C LYS A 355 20.21 4.39 -9.78
N LYS A 356 19.97 5.14 -10.87
CA LYS A 356 19.70 6.59 -10.80
C LYS A 356 18.34 6.87 -10.16
N ALA A 357 17.30 6.15 -10.58
CA ALA A 357 15.96 6.26 -10.04
C ALA A 357 15.93 5.85 -8.56
N MET A 358 16.60 4.73 -8.22
CA MET A 358 16.74 4.28 -6.83
C MET A 358 17.37 5.34 -5.94
N ASN A 359 18.51 5.90 -6.33
CA ASN A 359 19.22 6.93 -5.56
C ASN A 359 18.39 8.21 -5.35
N ILE A 360 17.57 8.59 -6.32
CA ILE A 360 16.67 9.75 -6.18
C ILE A 360 15.58 9.43 -5.15
N ALA A 361 14.95 8.28 -5.28
CA ALA A 361 13.85 7.89 -4.40
C ALA A 361 14.30 7.66 -2.95
N LEU A 362 15.49 7.07 -2.73
CA LEU A 362 16.12 6.93 -1.41
C LEU A 362 16.35 8.30 -0.73
N ARG A 363 16.94 9.26 -1.47
CA ARG A 363 17.20 10.61 -0.93
C ARG A 363 15.93 11.37 -0.59
N LEU A 364 14.83 11.07 -1.27
CA LEU A 364 13.53 11.68 -1.04
C LEU A 364 12.72 10.98 0.07
N GLY A 365 13.20 9.85 0.58
CA GLY A 365 12.48 9.05 1.58
C GLY A 365 11.24 8.35 1.03
N LEU A 366 11.21 8.08 -0.29
CA LEU A 366 10.12 7.35 -0.94
C LEU A 366 10.36 5.85 -0.94
N TYR A 367 11.63 5.43 -0.97
CA TYR A 367 12.06 4.04 -1.03
C TYR A 367 13.05 3.73 0.08
N GLU A 368 13.05 2.46 0.48
CA GLU A 368 14.09 1.84 1.29
C GLU A 368 14.55 0.57 0.57
N LYS A 369 15.84 0.26 0.66
CA LYS A 369 16.41 -0.94 0.03
C LYS A 369 16.08 -2.16 0.87
N THR A 370 15.60 -3.24 0.21
CA THR A 370 15.29 -4.52 0.87
C THR A 370 16.13 -5.68 0.36
N ASP A 371 16.66 -5.62 -0.85
CA ASP A 371 17.52 -6.68 -1.40
C ASP A 371 18.35 -6.18 -2.60
N ASP A 372 19.27 -7.04 -3.09
CA ASP A 372 19.98 -6.92 -4.36
C ASP A 372 19.49 -8.00 -5.33
N PHE A 373 19.62 -7.76 -6.63
CA PHE A 373 19.24 -8.70 -7.66
C PHE A 373 20.49 -9.28 -8.33
N LEU A 374 20.62 -10.60 -8.31
CA LEU A 374 21.79 -11.33 -8.81
C LEU A 374 21.47 -12.12 -10.06
N GLU A 375 22.45 -12.30 -10.93
CA GLU A 375 22.47 -13.29 -11.99
C GLU A 375 23.27 -14.51 -11.51
N CYS A 376 22.63 -15.67 -11.48
CA CYS A 376 23.27 -16.95 -11.17
C CYS A 376 23.38 -17.77 -12.46
N ILE A 377 24.61 -18.07 -12.89
CA ILE A 377 24.90 -18.85 -14.10
C ILE A 377 25.29 -20.26 -13.67
N PHE A 378 24.53 -21.26 -14.16
CA PHE A 378 24.77 -22.65 -13.83
C PHE A 378 25.89 -23.26 -14.70
N PRO A 379 26.70 -24.18 -14.14
CA PRO A 379 27.73 -24.88 -14.91
C PRO A 379 27.09 -25.78 -15.99
N ILE A 380 27.81 -25.94 -17.09
CA ILE A 380 27.42 -26.92 -18.13
C ILE A 380 27.61 -28.30 -17.51
N ALA A 381 26.57 -29.13 -17.57
CA ALA A 381 26.61 -30.46 -17.00
C ALA A 381 27.43 -31.40 -17.88
N GLU A 382 28.47 -32.02 -17.33
CA GLU A 382 29.37 -32.94 -18.06
C GLU A 382 28.89 -34.40 -18.12
N THR A 383 27.91 -34.77 -17.30
CA THR A 383 27.48 -36.19 -17.19
C THR A 383 26.01 -36.38 -17.52
N LYS A 384 25.71 -37.32 -18.44
CA LYS A 384 24.34 -37.79 -18.70
C LYS A 384 23.82 -38.54 -17.48
N SER A 385 22.76 -38.01 -16.85
CA SER A 385 22.04 -38.71 -15.78
C SER A 385 21.35 -39.97 -16.33
N SER A 386 21.38 -41.04 -15.55
CA SER A 386 20.69 -42.29 -15.86
C SER A 386 19.16 -42.24 -15.64
N VAL A 387 18.64 -41.13 -15.12
CA VAL A 387 17.20 -40.98 -14.88
C VAL A 387 16.56 -40.31 -16.09
N GLU A 388 15.57 -40.96 -16.66
CA GLU A 388 14.85 -40.48 -17.86
C GLU A 388 13.85 -39.38 -17.48
N TYR A 389 14.34 -38.14 -17.31
CA TYR A 389 13.47 -36.98 -17.34
C TYR A 389 13.19 -36.53 -18.76
N LYS A 390 12.01 -35.94 -18.99
CA LYS A 390 11.60 -35.44 -20.31
C LYS A 390 11.06 -34.03 -20.18
N LEU A 391 11.26 -33.23 -21.23
CA LEU A 391 10.64 -31.91 -21.34
C LEU A 391 9.38 -32.04 -22.21
N LEU A 392 8.30 -31.42 -21.75
CA LEU A 392 7.00 -31.38 -22.44
C LEU A 392 6.56 -29.92 -22.55
N ASP A 393 6.07 -29.52 -23.71
CA ASP A 393 5.49 -28.16 -23.85
C ASP A 393 4.20 -28.03 -23.04
N ILE A 394 4.03 -26.89 -22.39
CA ILE A 394 2.81 -26.55 -21.66
C ILE A 394 1.75 -26.09 -22.66
N ASP A 395 0.68 -26.87 -22.83
CA ASP A 395 -0.47 -26.52 -23.66
C ASP A 395 -1.51 -25.78 -22.80
N PRO A 396 -1.77 -24.48 -23.08
CA PRO A 396 -2.73 -23.68 -22.31
C PRO A 396 -4.19 -24.12 -22.48
N LYS A 397 -4.49 -24.94 -23.50
CA LYS A 397 -5.82 -25.48 -23.76
C LYS A 397 -6.07 -26.83 -23.05
N ASN A 398 -5.02 -27.45 -22.50
CA ASN A 398 -5.14 -28.72 -21.80
C ASN A 398 -5.45 -28.51 -20.31
N PRO A 399 -6.65 -28.84 -19.80
CA PRO A 399 -7.00 -28.69 -18.40
C PRO A 399 -6.09 -29.47 -17.44
N ALA A 400 -5.51 -30.60 -17.87
CA ALA A 400 -4.58 -31.34 -17.04
C ALA A 400 -3.25 -30.59 -16.84
N HIS A 401 -2.80 -29.81 -17.82
CA HIS A 401 -1.61 -28.96 -17.71
C HIS A 401 -1.89 -27.76 -16.79
N GLN A 402 -3.09 -27.15 -16.88
CA GLN A 402 -3.52 -26.07 -15.97
C GLN A 402 -3.51 -26.57 -14.52
N SER A 403 -4.17 -27.70 -14.26
CA SER A 403 -4.20 -28.32 -12.92
C SER A 403 -2.81 -28.76 -12.44
N ALA A 404 -1.89 -29.11 -13.35
CA ALA A 404 -0.52 -29.47 -12.97
C ALA A 404 0.24 -28.24 -12.43
N VAL A 405 0.09 -27.06 -13.07
CA VAL A 405 0.69 -25.81 -12.57
C VAL A 405 0.15 -25.48 -11.18
N ASP A 406 -1.16 -25.58 -10.97
CA ASP A 406 -1.77 -25.28 -9.65
C ASP A 406 -1.25 -26.23 -8.57
N ARG A 407 -1.16 -27.54 -8.84
CA ARG A 407 -0.57 -28.51 -7.89
C ARG A 407 0.91 -28.23 -7.57
N LEU A 408 1.69 -27.84 -8.57
CA LEU A 408 3.09 -27.45 -8.34
C LEU A 408 3.18 -26.20 -7.46
N TRP A 409 2.33 -25.22 -7.70
CA TRP A 409 2.25 -24.03 -6.87
C TRP A 409 1.81 -24.36 -5.44
N ASP A 410 0.80 -25.17 -5.24
CA ASP A 410 0.34 -25.61 -3.92
C ASP A 410 1.44 -26.34 -3.14
N SER A 411 2.34 -27.04 -3.83
CA SER A 411 3.50 -27.69 -3.21
C SER A 411 4.66 -26.74 -2.94
N MET A 412 4.79 -25.65 -3.69
CA MET A 412 5.86 -24.66 -3.56
C MET A 412 5.54 -23.61 -2.48
N SER A 413 4.30 -23.13 -2.48
CA SER A 413 3.84 -21.99 -1.68
C SER A 413 4.12 -22.11 -0.17
N PRO A 414 3.97 -23.29 0.50
CA PRO A 414 4.22 -23.43 1.93
C PRO A 414 5.67 -23.15 2.36
N ALA A 415 6.64 -23.26 1.44
CA ALA A 415 8.04 -22.98 1.76
C ALA A 415 8.31 -21.50 2.08
N PHE A 416 7.35 -20.61 1.78
CA PHE A 416 7.45 -19.18 1.99
C PHE A 416 6.74 -18.68 3.26
N GLU A 417 6.67 -19.52 4.31
CA GLU A 417 6.20 -19.08 5.64
C GLU A 417 7.12 -18.00 6.25
N ASN A 418 8.38 -17.97 5.86
CA ASN A 418 9.38 -16.98 6.28
C ASN A 418 9.86 -16.09 5.12
N GLY A 419 9.05 -15.92 4.10
CA GLY A 419 9.41 -15.12 2.92
C GLY A 419 8.20 -14.62 2.16
N ILE A 420 8.47 -13.95 1.04
CA ILE A 420 7.46 -13.35 0.19
C ILE A 420 7.70 -13.79 -1.25
N ILE A 421 6.64 -14.26 -1.91
CA ILE A 421 6.68 -14.63 -3.32
C ILE A 421 5.37 -14.20 -4.00
N GLY A 422 5.45 -13.76 -5.25
CA GLY A 422 4.24 -13.60 -6.08
C GLY A 422 3.55 -14.95 -6.30
N VAL A 423 2.22 -14.97 -6.34
CA VAL A 423 1.46 -16.18 -6.67
C VAL A 423 1.85 -16.70 -8.04
N ARG A 424 2.06 -18.03 -8.16
CA ARG A 424 2.51 -18.71 -9.37
C ARG A 424 1.50 -19.79 -9.84
N ASN A 425 0.20 -19.58 -9.55
CA ASN A 425 -0.88 -20.45 -10.01
C ASN A 425 -1.11 -20.33 -11.52
N TRP A 426 -2.03 -21.12 -12.07
CA TRP A 426 -2.34 -21.10 -13.50
C TRP A 426 -2.81 -19.73 -14.00
N GLU A 427 -3.58 -18.98 -13.22
CA GLU A 427 -4.05 -17.65 -13.59
C GLU A 427 -2.86 -16.70 -13.85
N TYR A 428 -1.89 -16.65 -12.93
CA TYR A 428 -0.66 -15.88 -13.10
C TYR A 428 0.14 -16.37 -14.32
N VAL A 429 0.35 -17.69 -14.46
CA VAL A 429 1.11 -18.27 -15.56
C VAL A 429 0.48 -17.93 -16.91
N LYS A 430 -0.85 -18.01 -17.00
CA LYS A 430 -1.59 -17.62 -18.20
C LYS A 430 -1.37 -16.15 -18.52
N TYR A 431 -1.62 -15.26 -17.56
CA TYR A 431 -1.43 -13.84 -17.72
C TYR A 431 0.01 -13.47 -18.11
N ARG A 432 1.00 -14.04 -17.41
CA ARG A 432 2.41 -13.64 -17.58
C ARG A 432 3.09 -14.23 -18.81
N TYR A 433 2.76 -15.46 -19.19
CA TYR A 433 3.51 -16.19 -20.21
C TYR A 433 2.71 -16.55 -21.46
N PHE A 434 1.38 -16.50 -21.42
CA PHE A 434 0.54 -16.78 -22.59
C PHE A 434 -0.17 -15.53 -23.10
N ASP A 435 -0.69 -14.69 -22.24
CA ASP A 435 -1.41 -13.46 -22.62
C ASP A 435 -0.44 -12.26 -22.78
N HIS A 436 0.79 -12.34 -22.29
CA HIS A 436 1.83 -11.33 -22.51
C HIS A 436 2.20 -11.23 -24.00
N PRO A 437 2.36 -10.02 -24.58
CA PRO A 437 2.70 -9.84 -26.00
C PRO A 437 3.90 -10.66 -26.45
N ARG A 438 4.97 -10.72 -25.67
CA ARG A 438 6.16 -11.56 -25.95
C ARG A 438 5.87 -13.05 -25.84
N GLY A 439 4.88 -13.46 -25.05
CA GLY A 439 4.40 -14.82 -24.99
C GLY A 439 3.62 -15.21 -26.25
N ILE A 440 2.80 -14.27 -26.75
CA ILE A 440 2.05 -14.43 -28.01
C ILE A 440 3.02 -14.49 -29.20
N SER A 441 4.09 -13.68 -29.20
CA SER A 441 5.14 -13.71 -30.25
C SER A 441 6.05 -14.93 -30.19
N GLY A 442 5.95 -15.76 -29.13
CA GLY A 442 6.71 -16.99 -29.00
C GLY A 442 8.11 -16.84 -28.38
N GLU A 443 8.41 -15.69 -27.75
CA GLU A 443 9.70 -15.47 -27.08
C GLU A 443 9.91 -16.35 -25.84
N PHE A 444 8.84 -16.86 -25.22
CA PHE A 444 8.91 -17.69 -24.03
C PHE A 444 8.79 -19.18 -24.38
N LYS A 445 9.76 -19.98 -23.94
CA LYS A 445 9.64 -21.47 -23.89
C LYS A 445 8.94 -21.81 -22.56
N ARG A 446 7.91 -22.63 -22.61
CA ARG A 446 7.04 -23.01 -21.48
C ARG A 446 7.03 -24.51 -21.36
N LEU A 447 7.77 -25.05 -20.39
CA LEU A 447 8.14 -26.44 -20.33
C LEU A 447 7.76 -27.07 -18.99
N PHE A 448 7.20 -28.26 -19.03
CA PHE A 448 7.20 -29.17 -17.90
C PHE A 448 8.43 -30.07 -17.92
N LEU A 449 8.95 -30.37 -16.74
CA LEU A 449 9.85 -31.47 -16.47
C LEU A 449 9.01 -32.63 -15.92
N SER A 450 9.03 -33.77 -16.61
CA SER A 450 8.40 -35.02 -16.15
C SER A 450 9.45 -36.07 -15.87
N ASP A 451 9.17 -36.94 -14.90
CA ASP A 451 10.01 -38.10 -14.58
C ASP A 451 9.76 -39.30 -15.51
N ALA A 452 10.41 -40.42 -15.23
CA ALA A 452 10.28 -41.68 -16.00
C ALA A 452 8.87 -42.28 -15.97
N HIS A 453 8.06 -41.97 -14.97
CA HIS A 453 6.68 -42.41 -14.81
C HIS A 453 5.69 -41.52 -15.55
N GLY A 454 6.15 -40.35 -16.03
CA GLY A 454 5.32 -39.33 -16.67
C GLY A 454 4.72 -38.34 -15.69
N ASP A 455 5.12 -38.36 -14.42
CA ASP A 455 4.66 -37.42 -13.41
C ASP A 455 5.33 -36.05 -13.61
N ILE A 456 4.55 -34.98 -13.60
CA ILE A 456 5.05 -33.60 -13.75
C ILE A 456 5.66 -33.14 -12.43
N CYS A 457 6.97 -32.85 -12.45
CA CYS A 457 7.79 -32.50 -11.30
C CYS A 457 8.04 -30.99 -11.16
N ALA A 458 8.15 -30.29 -12.31
CA ALA A 458 8.40 -28.85 -12.34
C ALA A 458 7.82 -28.20 -13.60
N ALA A 459 7.56 -26.90 -13.55
CA ALA A 459 7.28 -26.05 -14.69
C ALA A 459 8.36 -24.97 -14.79
N PHE A 460 8.89 -24.78 -16.00
CA PHE A 460 9.91 -23.79 -16.33
C PHE A 460 9.42 -22.84 -17.40
N PHE A 461 9.73 -21.55 -17.21
CA PHE A 461 9.48 -20.50 -18.18
C PHE A 461 10.82 -19.87 -18.54
N LEU A 462 11.22 -20.00 -19.80
CA LEU A 462 12.55 -19.61 -20.26
C LEU A 462 12.43 -18.57 -21.36
N LYS A 463 13.44 -17.68 -21.41
CA LYS A 463 13.65 -16.71 -22.47
C LYS A 463 15.10 -16.76 -22.93
N GLU A 464 15.35 -16.64 -24.22
CA GLU A 464 16.72 -16.45 -24.72
C GLU A 464 17.21 -15.05 -24.35
N HIS A 465 18.37 -14.97 -23.70
CA HIS A 465 18.99 -13.74 -23.27
C HIS A 465 20.51 -13.89 -23.25
N ASP A 466 21.22 -13.06 -24.06
CA ASP A 466 22.69 -13.08 -24.17
C ASP A 466 23.28 -14.47 -24.45
N GLN A 467 22.75 -15.16 -25.43
CA GLN A 467 23.16 -16.52 -25.84
C GLN A 467 23.01 -17.58 -24.72
N CYS A 468 22.22 -17.29 -23.70
CA CYS A 468 21.87 -18.20 -22.63
C CYS A 468 20.34 -18.39 -22.60
N ASN A 469 19.87 -19.47 -21.98
CA ASN A 469 18.48 -19.57 -21.57
C ASN A 469 18.35 -18.95 -20.17
N LEU A 470 17.62 -17.85 -20.06
CA LEU A 470 17.28 -17.24 -18.78
C LEU A 470 16.01 -17.90 -18.23
N ILE A 471 16.10 -18.46 -17.04
CA ILE A 471 14.92 -18.90 -16.28
C ILE A 471 14.17 -17.65 -15.82
N MET A 472 13.02 -17.42 -16.43
CA MET A 472 12.10 -16.34 -16.04
C MET A 472 11.38 -16.71 -14.75
N ASP A 473 10.90 -17.96 -14.67
CA ASP A 473 10.22 -18.52 -13.50
C ASP A 473 10.42 -20.04 -13.43
N ILE A 474 10.34 -20.57 -12.20
CA ILE A 474 10.27 -22.00 -11.92
C ILE A 474 9.18 -22.26 -10.88
N ILE A 475 8.35 -23.28 -11.11
CA ILE A 475 7.32 -23.71 -10.17
C ILE A 475 7.51 -25.21 -9.90
N CYS A 476 7.87 -25.56 -8.68
CA CYS A 476 8.12 -26.94 -8.25
C CYS A 476 8.10 -27.03 -6.71
N PRO A 477 8.10 -28.24 -6.12
CA PRO A 477 8.38 -28.38 -4.70
C PRO A 477 9.71 -27.69 -4.36
N PHE A 478 9.66 -26.69 -3.47
CA PHE A 478 10.78 -25.76 -3.25
C PHE A 478 12.09 -26.46 -2.83
N LYS A 479 11.98 -27.52 -2.03
CA LYS A 479 13.11 -28.33 -1.59
C LYS A 479 13.90 -28.99 -2.73
N ASP A 480 13.25 -29.21 -3.90
CA ASP A 480 13.81 -29.93 -5.03
C ASP A 480 14.26 -28.97 -6.16
N ILE A 481 14.14 -27.64 -5.95
CA ILE A 481 14.35 -26.60 -6.97
C ILE A 481 15.72 -26.71 -7.65
N THR A 482 16.79 -26.87 -6.87
CA THR A 482 18.16 -26.96 -7.38
C THR A 482 18.36 -28.24 -8.19
N GLU A 483 17.80 -29.37 -7.74
CA GLU A 483 17.84 -30.62 -8.49
C GLU A 483 17.19 -30.48 -9.86
N TYR A 484 15.97 -29.89 -9.90
CA TYR A 484 15.26 -29.76 -11.19
C TYR A 484 15.92 -28.76 -12.13
N ILE A 485 16.55 -27.71 -11.64
CA ILE A 485 17.37 -26.82 -12.47
C ILE A 485 18.56 -27.57 -13.08
N LEU A 486 19.26 -28.44 -12.31
CA LEU A 486 20.36 -29.26 -12.81
C LEU A 486 19.88 -30.29 -13.84
N LYS A 487 18.69 -30.89 -13.66
CA LYS A 487 18.10 -31.76 -14.67
C LYS A 487 17.78 -30.99 -15.95
N LEU A 488 17.26 -29.76 -15.82
CA LEU A 488 17.03 -28.91 -16.98
C LEU A 488 18.32 -28.58 -17.73
N CYS A 489 19.44 -28.27 -17.01
CA CYS A 489 20.76 -28.08 -17.61
C CYS A 489 21.20 -29.28 -18.44
N LEU A 490 21.00 -30.50 -17.93
CA LEU A 490 21.33 -31.75 -18.61
C LEU A 490 20.52 -31.96 -19.89
N LEU A 491 19.21 -31.61 -19.86
CA LEU A 491 18.29 -31.85 -20.97
C LEU A 491 18.42 -30.81 -22.09
N LEU A 492 18.79 -29.56 -21.74
CA LEU A 492 18.96 -28.49 -22.73
C LEU A 492 20.31 -28.54 -23.44
N ASN A 493 21.24 -29.37 -23.01
CA ASN A 493 22.55 -29.70 -23.57
C ASN A 493 23.19 -28.55 -24.41
N GLU A 494 24.43 -28.17 -24.11
CA GLU A 494 25.22 -27.14 -24.82
C GLU A 494 24.80 -25.65 -24.64
N VAL A 495 23.59 -25.36 -24.07
CA VAL A 495 23.17 -23.97 -23.81
C VAL A 495 23.31 -23.66 -22.32
N ARG A 496 24.03 -22.62 -22.00
CA ARG A 496 24.14 -22.14 -20.60
C ARG A 496 22.77 -21.74 -20.09
N LEU A 497 22.51 -22.11 -18.83
CA LEU A 497 21.32 -21.74 -18.12
C LEU A 497 21.66 -20.68 -17.07
N LYS A 498 20.85 -19.68 -16.94
CA LYS A 498 20.98 -18.65 -15.89
C LYS A 498 19.62 -18.30 -15.29
N ILE A 499 19.64 -17.80 -14.07
CA ILE A 499 18.47 -17.25 -13.40
C ILE A 499 18.83 -15.89 -12.79
N TRP A 500 17.92 -14.94 -12.86
CA TRP A 500 18.00 -13.73 -12.07
C TRP A 500 17.15 -13.89 -10.81
N ILE A 501 17.71 -13.57 -9.65
CA ILE A 501 17.07 -13.82 -8.36
C ILE A 501 17.51 -12.81 -7.32
N THR A 502 16.64 -12.55 -6.35
CA THR A 502 17.00 -11.77 -5.15
C THR A 502 18.08 -12.46 -4.33
N LYS A 503 19.05 -11.69 -3.85
CA LYS A 503 20.24 -12.17 -3.13
C LYS A 503 19.88 -12.92 -1.85
N GLY A 504 18.84 -12.51 -1.16
CA GLY A 504 18.36 -13.19 0.06
C GLY A 504 18.08 -14.69 -0.15
N TRP A 505 17.77 -15.09 -1.38
CA TRP A 505 17.45 -16.46 -1.75
C TRP A 505 18.49 -17.15 -2.65
N SER A 506 19.57 -16.47 -3.07
CA SER A 506 20.58 -17.05 -3.97
C SER A 506 21.21 -18.32 -3.43
N LYS A 507 21.42 -18.39 -2.12
CA LYS A 507 21.99 -19.59 -1.43
C LYS A 507 21.15 -20.85 -1.60
N THR A 508 19.85 -20.73 -1.87
CA THR A 508 18.98 -21.88 -2.16
C THR A 508 19.39 -22.58 -3.47
N LEU A 509 20.05 -21.84 -4.36
CA LEU A 509 20.49 -22.31 -5.67
C LEU A 509 21.98 -22.67 -5.68
N GLU A 510 22.63 -22.77 -4.52
CA GLU A 510 24.07 -23.03 -4.41
C GLU A 510 24.44 -24.40 -4.99
N VAL A 511 25.24 -24.39 -6.03
CA VAL A 511 25.77 -25.56 -6.72
C VAL A 511 27.26 -25.38 -6.96
N ALA A 512 28.02 -26.45 -6.95
CA ALA A 512 29.44 -26.37 -7.28
C ALA A 512 29.64 -25.83 -8.71
N GLY A 513 30.41 -24.72 -8.80
CA GLY A 513 30.71 -24.08 -10.08
C GLY A 513 29.66 -23.06 -10.58
N ILE A 514 28.67 -22.70 -9.75
CA ILE A 514 27.78 -21.57 -10.04
C ILE A 514 28.57 -20.27 -10.04
N ILE A 515 28.25 -19.36 -10.96
CA ILE A 515 28.83 -18.01 -11.02
C ILE A 515 27.75 -17.03 -10.68
N GLU A 516 28.00 -16.20 -9.66
CA GLU A 516 27.09 -15.11 -9.27
C GLU A 516 27.64 -13.76 -9.73
N ASN A 517 26.80 -12.99 -10.40
CA ASN A 517 27.09 -11.62 -10.84
C ASN A 517 26.05 -10.66 -10.25
N ASP A 518 26.51 -9.52 -9.77
CA ASP A 518 25.60 -8.45 -9.35
C ASP A 518 25.05 -7.75 -10.60
N LEU A 519 23.71 -7.67 -10.72
CA LEU A 519 23.04 -6.98 -11.81
C LEU A 519 22.98 -5.46 -11.62
N GLY A 520 23.39 -4.95 -10.45
CA GLY A 520 23.29 -3.53 -10.11
C GLY A 520 21.84 -3.04 -9.95
N ILE A 521 20.90 -3.97 -9.78
CA ILE A 521 19.50 -3.68 -9.52
C ILE A 521 19.23 -3.87 -8.02
N GLU A 522 18.80 -2.81 -7.37
CA GLU A 522 18.39 -2.85 -5.96
C GLU A 522 16.88 -2.96 -5.87
N ILE A 523 16.39 -3.86 -5.03
CA ILE A 523 14.95 -4.05 -4.80
C ILE A 523 14.50 -3.09 -3.70
N PRO A 524 13.60 -2.14 -3.99
CA PRO A 524 13.04 -1.25 -2.99
C PRO A 524 11.85 -1.86 -2.29
N SER A 525 11.60 -1.42 -1.08
CA SER A 525 10.25 -1.31 -0.54
C SER A 525 9.76 0.11 -0.73
N ASN A 526 8.63 0.26 -1.37
CA ASN A 526 7.89 1.51 -1.41
C ASN A 526 6.55 1.28 -0.70
N TYR A 527 6.63 1.18 0.57
CA TYR A 527 5.48 1.10 1.43
C TYR A 527 5.10 2.48 1.95
N TRP A 528 3.84 2.65 2.24
CA TRP A 528 3.36 3.82 2.94
C TRP A 528 2.67 3.38 4.22
N ASN A 529 2.71 4.22 5.25
CA ASN A 529 2.16 3.84 6.55
C ASN A 529 0.61 3.71 6.51
N PRO A 530 0.04 2.67 7.16
CA PRO A 530 0.69 1.57 7.85
C PRO A 530 1.08 0.44 6.87
N GLY A 531 2.34 0.11 6.82
CA GLY A 531 2.89 -0.98 5.99
C GLY A 531 4.02 -1.72 6.69
N PRO A 532 4.48 -2.87 6.14
CA PRO A 532 5.61 -3.61 6.71
C PRO A 532 6.90 -2.79 6.60
N SER A 533 7.77 -2.88 7.63
CA SER A 533 9.05 -2.18 7.60
C SER A 533 10.04 -2.85 6.63
N SER A 534 11.00 -2.06 6.12
CA SER A 534 12.09 -2.57 5.28
C SER A 534 12.91 -3.64 6.00
N GLU A 535 13.04 -3.59 7.32
CA GLU A 535 13.72 -4.61 8.12
C GLU A 535 13.04 -5.97 8.03
N ILE A 536 11.69 -6.01 8.08
CA ILE A 536 10.92 -7.25 7.89
C ILE A 536 11.06 -7.77 6.46
N LEU A 537 11.13 -6.85 5.48
CA LEU A 537 11.19 -7.17 4.07
C LEU A 537 12.62 -7.52 3.59
N TYR A 538 13.65 -7.21 4.40
CA TYR A 538 15.05 -7.40 4.02
C TYR A 538 15.37 -8.88 3.77
N GLY A 539 15.78 -9.19 2.53
CA GLY A 539 16.08 -10.55 2.10
C GLY A 539 14.87 -11.50 2.05
N ALA A 540 13.66 -11.00 2.27
CA ALA A 540 12.46 -11.84 2.34
C ALA A 540 11.85 -12.16 0.96
N TRP A 541 12.08 -11.33 -0.06
CA TRP A 541 11.50 -11.49 -1.37
C TRP A 541 12.18 -12.58 -2.22
N TRP A 542 11.38 -13.53 -2.72
CA TRP A 542 11.72 -14.35 -3.88
C TRP A 542 11.19 -13.65 -5.14
N LEU A 543 12.07 -12.94 -5.82
CA LEU A 543 11.78 -12.35 -7.12
C LEU A 543 12.69 -12.96 -8.18
N THR A 544 12.16 -13.12 -9.39
CA THR A 544 12.88 -13.62 -10.56
C THR A 544 12.74 -12.65 -11.73
N ALA A 545 13.41 -12.93 -12.85
CA ALA A 545 13.23 -12.16 -14.09
C ALA A 545 11.77 -12.17 -14.56
N GLY A 546 10.97 -13.17 -14.18
CA GLY A 546 9.54 -13.28 -14.46
C GLY A 546 8.70 -12.19 -13.77
N ASP A 547 9.18 -11.65 -12.68
CA ASP A 547 8.49 -10.57 -11.97
C ASP A 547 8.73 -9.19 -12.61
N MET A 548 9.71 -9.05 -13.49
CA MET A 548 10.01 -7.79 -14.18
C MET A 548 9.02 -7.52 -15.31
N ASP A 549 8.40 -6.36 -15.33
CA ASP A 549 7.36 -5.99 -16.31
C ASP A 549 7.90 -5.71 -17.72
N PHE A 550 9.19 -5.46 -17.85
CA PHE A 550 9.86 -5.14 -19.11
C PHE A 550 10.66 -6.32 -19.71
N MET A 551 10.69 -7.49 -19.07
CA MET A 551 11.36 -8.71 -19.58
C MET A 551 10.39 -9.61 -20.38
#